data_a6b9241ad8d501b887d12ceb39219711
#
_entry.id   a6b9241ad8d501b887d12ceb39219711
#
_cell.length_a   1.000
_cell.length_b   1.000
_cell.length_c   1.000
_cell.angle_alpha   90.00
_cell.angle_beta   90.00
_cell.angle_gamma   90.00
#
_symmetry.space_group_name_H-M   'P 1'
#
loop_
_entity.id
_entity.type
_entity.pdbx_description
1 polymer ?
#
loop_
_entity_poly.entity_id
_entity_poly.type
_entity_poly.pdbx_seq_one_letter_code
_entity_poly.pdbx_strand_id
1 'polypeptide(L)'
;WGEALIVQHICDKYQKKGIEDFGYGNGYVYTKEEFGRLLNRLEDVIEKGVNVVLTAHAQIRKFEKPDESGAFDRYELKLGKKTASQTAPLVKEWADMVLFANYQTFVTKDEKGKTKVSGNRRVMYTVHNACWDAKNRDGLPEMCDFDYQVIKPLIEKAIAEPIDNTSKEEPTAEPIGAETYSPSVSAIDFESDE
;
A
#
# COMPACT_ATOMS: atom_id res chain seq x y z
N TRP A 1 5.69 14.53 -0.06
CA TRP A 1 6.13 15.32 -1.21
C TRP A 1 5.43 14.85 -2.50
N GLY A 2 5.62 13.62 -2.94
CA GLY A 2 5.01 13.09 -4.17
C GLY A 2 3.48 13.18 -4.19
N GLU A 3 2.81 12.81 -3.10
CA GLU A 3 1.36 12.93 -2.98
C GLU A 3 0.88 14.40 -3.13
N ALA A 4 1.57 15.34 -2.50
CA ALA A 4 1.21 16.75 -2.58
C ALA A 4 1.33 17.29 -4.00
N LEU A 5 2.38 16.89 -4.74
CA LEU A 5 2.56 17.27 -6.14
C LEU A 5 1.46 16.68 -7.04
N ILE A 6 1.05 15.45 -6.81
CA ILE A 6 -0.05 14.82 -7.55
C ILE A 6 -1.37 15.54 -7.27
N VAL A 7 -1.66 15.84 -6.00
CA VAL A 7 -2.86 16.61 -5.61
C VAL A 7 -2.86 17.97 -6.31
N GLN A 8 -1.74 18.69 -6.29
CA GLN A 8 -1.62 19.97 -6.97
C GLN A 8 -1.84 19.83 -8.47
N HIS A 9 -1.18 18.86 -9.11
CA HIS A 9 -1.35 18.60 -10.54
C HIS A 9 -2.82 18.37 -10.93
N ILE A 10 -3.56 17.61 -10.13
CA ILE A 10 -4.99 17.36 -10.37
C ILE A 10 -5.79 18.63 -10.19
N CYS A 11 -5.53 19.39 -9.13
CA CYS A 11 -6.22 20.66 -8.90
C CYS A 11 -6.00 21.64 -10.07
N ASP A 12 -4.78 21.77 -10.55
CA ASP A 12 -4.42 22.63 -11.68
C ASP A 12 -5.09 22.15 -12.96
N LYS A 13 -5.06 20.85 -13.25
CA LYS A 13 -5.67 20.24 -14.44
C LYS A 13 -7.17 20.49 -14.53
N TYR A 14 -7.87 20.44 -13.41
CA TYR A 14 -9.32 20.64 -13.34
C TYR A 14 -9.71 22.04 -12.87
N GLN A 15 -8.77 22.97 -12.76
CA GLN A 15 -8.98 24.36 -12.33
C GLN A 15 -9.71 24.47 -10.99
N LYS A 16 -9.33 23.62 -10.03
CA LYS A 16 -9.82 23.60 -8.66
C LYS A 16 -8.81 24.26 -7.71
N LYS A 17 -9.31 24.97 -6.69
CA LYS A 17 -8.44 25.60 -5.69
C LYS A 17 -7.87 24.60 -4.69
N GLY A 18 -8.55 23.47 -4.50
CA GLY A 18 -8.13 22.41 -3.61
C GLY A 18 -8.85 21.10 -3.91
N ILE A 19 -8.34 20.01 -3.32
CA ILE A 19 -8.90 18.66 -3.53
C ILE A 19 -10.35 18.54 -2.98
N GLU A 20 -10.72 19.36 -2.00
CA GLU A 20 -12.04 19.38 -1.40
C GLU A 20 -13.10 20.04 -2.34
N ASP A 21 -12.67 20.78 -3.36
CA ASP A 21 -13.56 21.41 -4.34
C ASP A 21 -14.10 20.41 -5.38
N PHE A 22 -13.63 19.18 -5.34
CA PHE A 22 -14.18 18.08 -6.11
C PHE A 22 -15.40 17.49 -5.39
N GLY A 23 -16.54 17.51 -6.02
CA GLY A 23 -17.77 16.96 -5.44
C GLY A 23 -17.63 15.47 -5.10
N TYR A 24 -18.30 15.06 -4.03
CA TYR A 24 -18.41 13.64 -3.60
C TYR A 24 -17.08 12.91 -3.38
N GLY A 25 -16.00 13.63 -3.07
CA GLY A 25 -14.68 13.03 -2.82
C GLY A 25 -13.93 12.57 -4.09
N ASN A 26 -14.40 12.91 -5.28
CA ASN A 26 -13.78 12.52 -6.56
C ASN A 26 -12.31 12.96 -6.67
N GLY A 27 -11.92 14.07 -6.03
CA GLY A 27 -10.52 14.50 -6.01
C GLY A 27 -9.57 13.45 -5.46
N TYR A 28 -9.99 12.68 -4.45
CA TYR A 28 -9.19 11.60 -3.87
C TYR A 28 -9.09 10.40 -4.81
N VAL A 29 -10.15 10.12 -5.57
CA VAL A 29 -10.16 9.06 -6.60
C VAL A 29 -9.18 9.44 -7.71
N TYR A 30 -9.25 10.65 -8.21
CA TYR A 30 -8.32 11.14 -9.25
C TYR A 30 -6.87 11.14 -8.77
N THR A 31 -6.64 11.45 -7.48
CA THR A 31 -5.30 11.36 -6.88
C THR A 31 -4.78 9.92 -6.91
N LYS A 32 -5.61 8.95 -6.56
CA LYS A 32 -5.26 7.52 -6.62
C LYS A 32 -4.92 7.08 -8.05
N GLU A 33 -5.76 7.46 -9.02
CA GLU A 33 -5.55 7.12 -10.42
C GLU A 33 -4.24 7.71 -10.97
N GLU A 34 -3.97 8.97 -10.65
CA GLU A 34 -2.73 9.63 -11.11
C GLU A 34 -1.50 9.06 -10.42
N PHE A 35 -1.64 8.66 -9.15
CA PHE A 35 -0.58 7.93 -8.45
C PHE A 35 -0.31 6.58 -9.12
N GLY A 36 -1.34 5.86 -9.53
CA GLY A 36 -1.20 4.62 -10.31
C GLY A 36 -0.47 4.85 -11.64
N ARG A 37 -0.79 5.94 -12.36
CA ARG A 37 -0.06 6.30 -13.58
C ARG A 37 1.41 6.60 -13.33
N LEU A 38 1.74 7.23 -12.20
CA LEU A 38 3.14 7.43 -11.79
C LEU A 38 3.85 6.10 -11.58
N LEU A 39 3.22 5.17 -10.85
CA LEU A 39 3.80 3.84 -10.62
C LEU A 39 4.02 3.09 -11.94
N ASN A 40 3.06 3.11 -12.85
CA ASN A 40 3.21 2.50 -14.17
C ASN A 40 4.41 3.07 -14.97
N ARG A 41 4.67 4.38 -14.86
CA ARG A 41 5.88 4.97 -15.48
C ARG A 41 7.17 4.53 -14.80
N LEU A 42 7.11 4.18 -13.52
CA LEU A 42 8.26 3.61 -12.81
C LEU A 42 8.50 2.16 -13.24
N GLU A 43 7.48 1.42 -13.67
CA GLU A 43 7.66 0.12 -14.31
C GLU A 43 8.51 0.22 -15.59
N ASP A 44 8.27 1.23 -16.44
CA ASP A 44 9.10 1.49 -17.64
C ASP A 44 10.58 1.68 -17.29
N VAL A 45 10.87 2.19 -16.09
CA VAL A 45 12.23 2.39 -15.58
C VAL A 45 12.82 1.07 -15.09
N ILE A 46 12.01 0.25 -14.41
CA ILE A 46 12.40 -1.07 -13.91
C ILE A 46 12.69 -2.02 -15.08
N GLU A 47 11.86 -2.01 -16.12
CA GLU A 47 12.06 -2.80 -17.35
C GLU A 47 13.40 -2.49 -18.05
N LYS A 48 13.95 -1.30 -17.83
CA LYS A 48 15.29 -0.92 -18.32
C LYS A 48 16.43 -1.34 -17.38
N GLY A 49 16.13 -2.16 -16.37
CA GLY A 49 17.11 -2.66 -15.41
C GLY A 49 17.51 -1.66 -14.32
N VAL A 50 16.68 -0.65 -14.05
CA VAL A 50 16.95 0.36 -13.01
C VAL A 50 16.08 0.07 -11.78
N ASN A 51 16.70 -0.11 -10.62
CA ASN A 51 15.96 -0.27 -9.38
C ASN A 51 15.33 1.05 -8.91
N VAL A 52 14.08 0.99 -8.47
CA VAL A 52 13.34 2.13 -7.93
C VAL A 52 13.22 2.00 -6.42
N VAL A 53 13.65 3.01 -5.69
CA VAL A 53 13.55 3.08 -4.24
C VAL A 53 12.67 4.26 -3.83
N LEU A 54 11.55 3.98 -3.19
CA LEU A 54 10.65 4.99 -2.64
C LEU A 54 10.93 5.15 -1.15
N THR A 55 11.26 6.36 -0.72
CA THR A 55 11.39 6.69 0.70
C THR A 55 10.15 7.39 1.21
N ALA A 56 9.66 6.98 2.38
CA ALA A 56 8.47 7.53 2.98
C ALA A 56 8.63 7.69 4.50
N HIS A 57 8.01 8.73 5.05
CA HIS A 57 7.88 8.85 6.50
C HIS A 57 6.76 7.94 7.01
N ALA A 58 6.90 7.49 8.25
CA ALA A 58 5.83 6.82 8.97
C ALA A 58 5.11 7.81 9.92
N GLN A 59 3.90 7.48 10.28
CA GLN A 59 3.11 8.13 11.32
C GLN A 59 2.42 7.06 12.16
N ILE A 60 2.16 7.36 13.43
CA ILE A 60 1.39 6.47 14.30
C ILE A 60 -0.10 6.79 14.12
N ARG A 61 -0.91 5.75 13.94
CA ARG A 61 -2.37 5.82 13.91
C ARG A 61 -2.99 4.78 14.82
N LYS A 62 -4.16 5.08 15.34
CA LYS A 62 -5.02 4.11 16.02
C LYS A 62 -5.59 3.14 14.99
N PHE A 63 -5.47 1.86 15.28
CA PHE A 63 -5.99 0.78 14.46
C PHE A 63 -6.87 -0.14 15.32
N GLU A 64 -7.98 -0.58 14.76
CA GLU A 64 -8.92 -1.51 15.39
C GLU A 64 -9.09 -2.71 14.48
N LYS A 65 -8.97 -3.90 15.03
CA LYS A 65 -9.28 -5.13 14.31
C LYS A 65 -10.71 -5.56 14.61
N PRO A 66 -11.46 -6.08 13.63
CA PRO A 66 -12.84 -6.52 13.84
C PRO A 66 -12.99 -7.70 14.79
N ASP A 67 -11.95 -8.51 14.94
CA ASP A 67 -11.88 -9.74 15.72
C ASP A 67 -11.25 -9.58 17.10
N GLU A 68 -10.75 -8.38 17.42
CA GLU A 68 -10.11 -8.08 18.71
C GLU A 68 -10.78 -6.89 19.38
N SER A 69 -10.91 -6.92 20.70
CA SER A 69 -11.39 -5.78 21.46
C SER A 69 -10.25 -4.83 21.80
N GLY A 70 -10.39 -3.58 21.40
CA GLY A 70 -9.47 -2.50 21.72
C GLY A 70 -8.67 -1.97 20.52
N ALA A 71 -8.36 -0.68 20.59
CA ALA A 71 -7.54 0.00 19.62
C ALA A 71 -6.06 -0.09 20.03
N PHE A 72 -5.17 -0.27 19.06
CA PHE A 72 -3.73 -0.23 19.28
C PHE A 72 -3.05 0.75 18.32
N ASP A 73 -1.85 1.17 18.66
CA ASP A 73 -1.08 2.08 17.84
C ASP A 73 -0.30 1.31 16.77
N ARG A 74 -0.39 1.79 15.51
CA ARG A 74 0.28 1.20 14.37
C ARG A 74 1.02 2.25 13.55
N TYR A 75 2.20 1.90 13.07
CA TYR A 75 2.93 2.70 12.08
C TYR A 75 2.33 2.51 10.69
N GLU A 76 1.97 3.61 10.08
CA GLU A 76 1.44 3.67 8.72
C GLU A 76 2.25 4.65 7.87
N LEU A 77 2.21 4.52 6.55
CA LEU A 77 2.78 5.51 5.65
C LEU A 77 2.16 6.89 5.92
N LYS A 78 3.01 7.91 6.05
CA LYS A 78 2.57 9.28 6.27
C LYS A 78 2.06 9.88 4.96
N LEU A 79 0.81 9.61 4.65
CA LEU A 79 0.05 10.19 3.55
C LEU A 79 -1.10 11.04 4.10
N GLY A 80 -1.76 11.82 3.26
CA GLY A 80 -2.91 12.63 3.64
C GLY A 80 -4.01 11.78 4.30
N LYS A 81 -4.74 12.35 5.25
CA LYS A 81 -5.70 11.60 6.09
C LYS A 81 -6.73 10.82 5.27
N LYS A 82 -7.23 11.42 4.18
CA LYS A 82 -8.23 10.80 3.31
C LYS A 82 -7.60 10.00 2.15
N THR A 83 -6.44 10.38 1.68
CA THR A 83 -5.72 9.69 0.59
C THR A 83 -4.99 8.44 1.08
N ALA A 84 -4.58 8.38 2.34
CA ALA A 84 -3.84 7.24 2.88
C ALA A 84 -4.57 5.89 2.73
N SER A 85 -5.91 5.89 2.78
CA SER A 85 -6.71 4.67 2.60
C SER A 85 -6.74 4.18 1.15
N GLN A 86 -6.35 4.99 0.18
CA GLN A 86 -6.39 4.67 -1.24
C GLN A 86 -4.99 4.50 -1.84
N THR A 87 -4.07 5.42 -1.56
CA THR A 87 -2.73 5.43 -2.16
C THR A 87 -1.73 4.54 -1.42
N ALA A 88 -1.83 4.41 -0.10
CA ALA A 88 -0.89 3.57 0.66
C ALA A 88 -1.00 2.07 0.31
N PRO A 89 -2.20 1.47 0.20
CA PRO A 89 -2.33 0.10 -0.30
C PRO A 89 -1.72 -0.07 -1.68
N LEU A 90 -2.03 0.84 -2.63
CA LEU A 90 -1.52 0.78 -3.99
C LEU A 90 0.01 0.74 -4.04
N VAL A 91 0.69 1.61 -3.29
CA VAL A 91 2.16 1.63 -3.24
C VAL A 91 2.72 0.36 -2.60
N LYS A 92 2.10 -0.11 -1.51
CA LYS A 92 2.54 -1.34 -0.80
C LYS A 92 2.34 -2.60 -1.65
N GLU A 93 1.28 -2.64 -2.43
CA GLU A 93 1.01 -3.75 -3.36
C GLU A 93 2.02 -3.74 -4.52
N TRP A 94 2.26 -2.57 -5.09
CA TRP A 94 3.19 -2.38 -6.21
C TRP A 94 4.64 -2.75 -5.84
N ALA A 95 5.14 -2.31 -4.68
CA ALA A 95 6.51 -2.57 -4.28
C ALA A 95 6.77 -4.06 -4.04
N ASP A 96 7.86 -4.63 -4.56
CA ASP A 96 8.29 -6.00 -4.28
C ASP A 96 8.70 -6.17 -2.82
N MET A 97 9.32 -5.15 -2.26
CA MET A 97 9.83 -5.14 -0.89
C MET A 97 9.37 -3.87 -0.17
N VAL A 98 8.84 -4.03 1.04
CA VAL A 98 8.49 -2.94 1.95
C VAL A 98 9.27 -3.13 3.25
N LEU A 99 10.20 -2.22 3.53
CA LEU A 99 11.06 -2.27 4.70
C LEU A 99 10.68 -1.18 5.68
N PHE A 100 10.34 -1.54 6.91
CA PHE A 100 10.06 -0.58 7.97
C PHE A 100 11.34 -0.30 8.75
N ALA A 101 11.95 0.86 8.49
CA ALA A 101 13.16 1.30 9.18
C ALA A 101 12.82 2.03 10.49
N ASN A 102 13.42 1.59 11.60
CA ASN A 102 13.21 2.20 12.91
C ASN A 102 14.44 2.01 13.80
N TYR A 103 14.40 2.63 14.97
CA TYR A 103 15.35 2.32 16.04
C TYR A 103 14.82 1.15 16.87
N GLN A 104 15.68 0.17 17.13
CA GLN A 104 15.38 -0.86 18.12
C GLN A 104 15.43 -0.24 19.51
N THR A 105 14.31 -0.20 20.22
CA THR A 105 14.18 0.35 21.55
C THR A 105 13.83 -0.73 22.55
N PHE A 106 14.44 -0.65 23.74
CA PHE A 106 14.15 -1.53 24.86
C PHE A 106 13.56 -0.69 25.99
N VAL A 107 12.42 -1.13 26.48
CA VAL A 107 11.74 -0.51 27.61
C VAL A 107 11.94 -1.40 28.81
N THR A 108 12.66 -0.90 29.81
CA THR A 108 12.90 -1.59 31.09
C THR A 108 12.31 -0.78 32.23
N LYS A 109 11.94 -1.43 33.31
CA LYS A 109 11.57 -0.76 34.56
C LYS A 109 12.73 -0.86 35.54
N ASP A 110 13.08 0.24 36.18
CA ASP A 110 14.06 0.23 37.25
C ASP A 110 13.45 -0.35 38.55
N GLU A 111 14.28 -0.54 39.57
CA GLU A 111 13.87 -1.07 40.89
C GLU A 111 12.78 -0.26 41.56
N LYS A 112 12.60 0.99 41.16
CA LYS A 112 11.57 1.91 41.64
C LYS A 112 10.34 1.95 40.76
N GLY A 113 10.22 1.03 39.76
CA GLY A 113 9.10 0.95 38.82
C GLY A 113 9.08 2.05 37.75
N LYS A 114 10.13 2.90 37.68
CA LYS A 114 10.22 3.94 36.67
C LYS A 114 10.65 3.38 35.32
N THR A 115 9.94 3.74 34.28
CA THR A 115 10.24 3.32 32.92
C THR A 115 11.54 3.94 32.40
N LYS A 116 12.46 3.12 31.95
CA LYS A 116 13.69 3.52 31.29
C LYS A 116 13.67 3.00 29.84
N VAL A 117 13.94 3.88 28.90
CA VAL A 117 14.05 3.54 27.48
C VAL A 117 15.51 3.57 27.08
N SER A 118 15.97 2.53 26.42
CA SER A 118 17.33 2.41 25.87
C SER A 118 17.27 1.81 24.48
N GLY A 119 18.36 1.95 23.71
CA GLY A 119 18.52 1.42 22.37
C GLY A 119 18.72 2.55 21.35
N ASN A 120 19.68 2.35 20.47
CA ASN A 120 20.05 3.28 19.41
C ASN A 120 20.40 2.56 18.09
N ARG A 121 20.25 1.22 18.07
CA ARG A 121 20.51 0.43 16.88
C ARG A 121 19.46 0.71 15.83
N ARG A 122 19.88 1.08 14.64
CA ARG A 122 18.99 1.22 13.48
C ARG A 122 18.77 -0.13 12.84
N VAL A 123 17.50 -0.50 12.64
CA VAL A 123 17.10 -1.80 12.09
C VAL A 123 16.08 -1.61 10.98
N MET A 124 15.96 -2.61 10.11
CA MET A 124 14.87 -2.79 9.16
C MET A 124 14.05 -4.00 9.60
N TYR A 125 12.74 -3.80 9.72
CA TYR A 125 11.77 -4.89 9.83
C TYR A 125 11.28 -5.24 8.43
N THR A 126 11.33 -6.49 8.10
CA THR A 126 11.08 -7.01 6.76
C THR A 126 9.77 -7.80 6.67
N VAL A 127 9.22 -8.19 7.80
CA VAL A 127 8.00 -8.99 7.92
C VAL A 127 6.91 -8.17 8.60
N HIS A 128 5.68 -8.33 8.10
CA HIS A 128 4.48 -7.70 8.65
C HIS A 128 4.29 -8.04 10.14
N ASN A 129 3.85 -7.05 10.90
CA ASN A 129 3.51 -7.15 12.30
C ASN A 129 2.25 -6.34 12.62
N ALA A 130 1.60 -6.58 13.75
CA ALA A 130 0.44 -5.79 14.17
C ALA A 130 0.76 -4.28 14.24
N CYS A 131 1.98 -3.91 14.63
CA CYS A 131 2.39 -2.52 14.83
C CYS A 131 2.96 -1.83 13.59
N TRP A 132 3.26 -2.55 12.51
CA TRP A 132 3.78 -1.98 11.25
C TRP A 132 3.52 -2.89 10.05
N ASP A 133 3.55 -2.29 8.86
CA ASP A 133 3.59 -3.01 7.60
C ASP A 133 5.03 -3.22 7.14
N ALA A 134 5.30 -4.43 6.66
CA ALA A 134 6.50 -4.78 5.91
C ALA A 134 6.16 -5.91 4.93
N LYS A 135 6.97 -6.07 3.89
CA LYS A 135 6.78 -7.09 2.85
C LYS A 135 8.14 -7.54 2.37
N ASN A 136 8.34 -8.84 2.33
CA ASN A 136 9.56 -9.46 1.86
C ASN A 136 9.25 -10.83 1.27
N ARG A 137 9.63 -11.05 0.03
CA ARG A 137 9.46 -12.31 -0.70
C ARG A 137 10.77 -13.04 -0.92
N ASP A 138 11.90 -12.42 -0.54
CA ASP A 138 13.26 -12.84 -0.89
C ASP A 138 14.01 -13.53 0.28
N GLY A 139 13.27 -13.89 1.33
CA GLY A 139 13.84 -14.67 2.45
C GLY A 139 14.73 -13.89 3.40
N LEU A 140 14.60 -12.55 3.48
CA LEU A 140 15.28 -11.78 4.52
C LEU A 140 14.77 -12.19 5.92
N PRO A 141 15.64 -12.17 6.95
CA PRO A 141 15.21 -12.37 8.33
C PRO A 141 14.22 -11.29 8.77
N GLU A 142 13.34 -11.59 9.74
CA GLU A 142 12.29 -10.68 10.21
C GLU A 142 12.78 -9.27 10.58
N MET A 143 14.00 -9.20 11.10
CA MET A 143 14.70 -7.96 11.45
C MET A 143 16.17 -8.08 11.10
N CYS A 144 16.72 -7.06 10.49
CA CYS A 144 18.15 -6.96 10.16
C CYS A 144 18.67 -5.54 10.40
N ASP A 145 19.97 -5.36 10.33
CA ASP A 145 20.58 -4.05 10.43
C ASP A 145 20.13 -3.15 9.28
N PHE A 146 19.99 -1.87 9.54
CA PHE A 146 19.72 -0.86 8.52
C PHE A 146 21.01 -0.60 7.73
N ASP A 147 21.37 -1.58 6.90
CA ASP A 147 22.56 -1.58 6.06
C ASP A 147 22.22 -2.09 4.67
N TYR A 148 22.68 -1.39 3.65
CA TYR A 148 22.50 -1.78 2.26
C TYR A 148 23.10 -3.15 1.94
N GLN A 149 24.19 -3.54 2.60
CA GLN A 149 24.85 -4.83 2.38
C GLN A 149 23.91 -6.02 2.64
N VAL A 150 22.87 -5.84 3.45
CA VAL A 150 21.87 -6.88 3.73
C VAL A 150 20.99 -7.14 2.51
N ILE A 151 20.59 -6.10 1.79
CA ILE A 151 19.68 -6.18 0.62
C ILE A 151 20.44 -6.28 -0.71
N LYS A 152 21.71 -5.91 -0.73
CA LYS A 152 22.55 -5.90 -1.94
C LYS A 152 22.54 -7.22 -2.71
N PRO A 153 22.72 -8.41 -2.07
CA PRO A 153 22.72 -9.68 -2.79
C PRO A 153 21.40 -9.96 -3.52
N LEU A 154 20.28 -9.53 -2.97
CA LEU A 154 18.97 -9.73 -3.58
C LEU A 154 18.80 -8.86 -4.83
N ILE A 155 19.25 -7.60 -4.74
CA ILE A 155 19.23 -6.67 -5.87
C ILE A 155 20.15 -7.16 -6.99
N GLU A 156 21.36 -7.63 -6.66
CA GLU A 156 22.31 -8.16 -7.64
C GLU A 156 21.80 -9.45 -8.30
N LYS A 157 21.11 -10.31 -7.55
CA LYS A 157 20.47 -11.51 -8.08
C LYS A 157 19.34 -11.16 -9.06
N ALA A 158 18.48 -10.23 -8.70
CA ALA A 158 17.37 -9.77 -9.56
C ALA A 158 17.86 -9.15 -10.89
N ILE A 159 19.03 -8.49 -10.89
CA ILE A 159 19.65 -7.95 -12.10
C ILE A 159 20.25 -9.07 -12.98
N ALA A 160 20.77 -10.13 -12.36
CA ALA A 160 21.44 -11.23 -13.07
C ALA A 160 20.46 -12.23 -13.71
N GLU A 161 19.23 -12.34 -13.20
CA GLU A 161 18.20 -13.19 -13.75
C GLU A 161 17.45 -12.40 -14.84
N PRO A 162 17.52 -12.80 -16.14
CA PRO A 162 16.73 -12.13 -17.19
C PRO A 162 15.25 -12.31 -16.85
N ILE A 163 14.48 -11.25 -17.00
CA ILE A 163 13.02 -11.31 -16.83
C ILE A 163 12.46 -12.26 -17.88
N ASP A 164 12.09 -13.46 -17.45
CA ASP A 164 11.42 -14.43 -18.31
C ASP A 164 9.97 -13.98 -18.51
N ASN A 165 9.76 -13.20 -19.58
CA ASN A 165 8.45 -12.69 -19.96
C ASN A 165 7.53 -13.79 -20.57
N THR A 166 7.91 -15.07 -20.52
CA THR A 166 7.12 -16.15 -21.14
C THR A 166 5.95 -16.65 -20.30
N SER A 167 5.75 -16.17 -19.06
CA SER A 167 4.65 -16.62 -18.19
C SER A 167 3.44 -15.69 -18.13
N LYS A 168 3.25 -14.79 -19.11
CA LYS A 168 1.93 -14.19 -19.36
C LYS A 168 1.18 -15.06 -20.36
N GLU A 169 0.79 -16.27 -19.94
CA GLU A 169 -0.37 -16.92 -20.54
C GLU A 169 -1.58 -16.05 -20.18
N GLU A 170 -2.09 -15.30 -21.15
CA GLU A 170 -3.42 -14.73 -21.05
C GLU A 170 -4.39 -15.88 -20.75
N PRO A 171 -5.25 -15.78 -19.73
CA PRO A 171 -6.32 -16.74 -19.57
C PRO A 171 -7.19 -16.62 -20.82
N THR A 172 -7.13 -17.62 -21.69
CA THR A 172 -8.07 -17.82 -22.77
C THR A 172 -9.46 -17.89 -22.15
N ALA A 173 -10.20 -16.79 -22.24
CA ALA A 173 -11.59 -16.76 -21.87
C ALA A 173 -12.34 -17.73 -22.83
N GLU A 174 -12.73 -18.89 -22.32
CA GLU A 174 -13.70 -19.72 -23.00
C GLU A 174 -14.98 -18.92 -23.20
N PRO A 175 -15.60 -18.94 -24.36
CA PRO A 175 -16.86 -18.23 -24.56
C PRO A 175 -17.93 -18.85 -23.67
N ILE A 176 -18.39 -18.09 -22.68
CA ILE A 176 -19.55 -18.42 -21.87
C ILE A 176 -20.73 -18.56 -22.82
N GLY A 177 -21.25 -19.81 -22.95
CA GLY A 177 -22.42 -20.09 -23.76
C GLY A 177 -23.58 -19.16 -23.36
N ALA A 178 -24.18 -18.55 -24.37
CA ALA A 178 -25.37 -17.74 -24.22
C ALA A 178 -26.55 -18.60 -23.75
N GLU A 179 -26.75 -18.68 -22.42
CA GLU A 179 -28.02 -19.14 -21.90
C GLU A 179 -29.04 -18.02 -22.07
N THR A 180 -30.02 -18.31 -22.94
CA THR A 180 -31.17 -17.42 -23.15
C THR A 180 -32.02 -17.36 -21.90
N TYR A 181 -31.89 -16.27 -21.15
CA TYR A 181 -32.75 -15.96 -20.01
C TYR A 181 -34.12 -15.50 -20.54
N SER A 182 -35.14 -16.34 -20.37
CA SER A 182 -36.55 -16.01 -20.59
C SER A 182 -37.12 -15.46 -19.27
N PRO A 183 -37.53 -14.19 -19.17
CA PRO A 183 -38.20 -13.72 -17.95
C PRO A 183 -39.65 -14.22 -17.93
N SER A 184 -39.96 -15.09 -16.96
CA SER A 184 -41.36 -15.40 -16.62
C SER A 184 -41.94 -14.21 -15.82
N VAL A 185 -42.80 -13.45 -16.45
CA VAL A 185 -43.60 -12.43 -15.80
C VAL A 185 -44.75 -13.12 -15.10
N SER A 186 -44.70 -13.24 -13.77
CA SER A 186 -45.88 -13.52 -12.94
C SER A 186 -46.56 -12.20 -12.61
N ALA A 187 -47.79 -12.06 -13.08
CA ALA A 187 -48.66 -10.95 -12.72
C ALA A 187 -48.93 -10.96 -11.21
N ILE A 188 -48.70 -9.84 -10.56
CA ILE A 188 -49.14 -9.61 -9.18
C ILE A 188 -50.43 -8.83 -9.32
N ASP A 189 -51.57 -9.44 -8.98
CA ASP A 189 -52.86 -8.83 -8.85
C ASP A 189 -52.83 -7.85 -7.68
N PHE A 190 -53.11 -6.59 -7.95
CA PHE A 190 -53.42 -5.58 -6.92
C PHE A 190 -54.92 -5.69 -6.61
N GLU A 191 -55.30 -6.30 -5.51
CA GLU A 191 -56.62 -6.09 -4.93
C GLU A 191 -56.64 -4.72 -4.23
N SER A 192 -57.60 -3.89 -4.67
CA SER A 192 -57.97 -2.65 -4.04
C SER A 192 -59.00 -2.94 -2.95
N ASP A 193 -58.64 -2.71 -1.69
CA ASP A 193 -59.61 -2.61 -0.59
C ASP A 193 -59.91 -1.13 -0.30
N GLU A 194 -61.20 -0.86 -0.11
CA GLU A 194 -61.88 0.40 0.16
C GLU A 194 -61.52 1.05 1.51
#